data_f038de3466ae3f394a970c03342179e8
#
_entry.id   f038de3466ae3f394a970c03342179e8
#
_cell.length_a   1.000
_cell.length_b   1.000
_cell.length_c   1.000
_cell.angle_alpha   90.00
_cell.angle_beta   90.00
_cell.angle_gamma   90.00
#
_symmetry.space_group_name_H-M   'P 1'
#
loop_
_entity.id
_entity.type
_entity.pdbx_description
1 polymer ?
#
loop_
_entity_poly.entity_id
_entity_poly.type
_entity_poly.pdbx_seq_one_letter_code
_entity_poly.pdbx_strand_id
1 'polypeptide(L)'
;MPSNDADSKNAAPPLPEPLRVPVADSHTHLDMQSGTVDEGLAKAAAVGVTTVVQVGCDVAGSRWAAETAAAYAAVHATVALHPNEAPRIVHGDPDGWSRQGARQAGGEAALDAALAEIDRLAALEHVKGVGETGLDYFRTGPEGKEAQERSFRAHIEIAKRHGKALVIHDREAHDDVLRVLKEEGAPERTVFHCYSGDAEMAQVCAEHGYFMSFAGNMTFKNAQGLRDALAVAPLELVLVETDAPFLTPAPYRGRPNAPYLIPVTLRAMAEVRGIGEDAMAEAISVNTARAFDY
;
A
#
# COMPACT_ATOMS: atom_id res chain seq x y z
N MET A 1 -13.21 -40.87 -5.31
CA MET A 1 -12.98 -40.01 -4.13
C MET A 1 -12.84 -38.58 -4.62
N PRO A 2 -13.73 -37.64 -4.32
CA PRO A 2 -13.49 -36.23 -4.65
C PRO A 2 -12.40 -35.69 -3.71
N SER A 3 -11.28 -35.30 -4.29
CA SER A 3 -10.16 -34.66 -3.59
C SER A 3 -10.54 -33.28 -3.08
N ASN A 4 -10.18 -33.02 -1.84
CA ASN A 4 -10.30 -31.80 -1.05
C ASN A 4 -9.89 -30.50 -1.78
N ASP A 5 -10.76 -29.94 -2.61
CA ASP A 5 -10.54 -28.62 -3.20
C ASP A 5 -10.62 -27.46 -2.16
N ALA A 6 -11.24 -27.69 -1.03
CA ALA A 6 -11.34 -26.69 0.03
C ALA A 6 -10.05 -26.52 0.84
N ASP A 7 -9.28 -27.59 1.08
CA ASP A 7 -7.98 -27.53 1.78
C ASP A 7 -6.89 -26.84 0.94
N SER A 8 -6.96 -26.94 -0.38
CA SER A 8 -5.97 -26.31 -1.27
C SER A 8 -6.08 -24.78 -1.30
N LYS A 9 -7.27 -24.22 -1.10
CA LYS A 9 -7.50 -22.75 -1.13
C LYS A 9 -7.00 -22.04 0.14
N ASN A 10 -6.95 -22.75 1.26
CA ASN A 10 -6.45 -22.19 2.53
C ASN A 10 -4.95 -22.40 2.75
N ALA A 11 -4.31 -23.26 1.96
CA ALA A 11 -2.87 -23.48 2.05
C ALA A 11 -2.08 -22.30 1.49
N ALA A 12 -1.06 -21.84 2.22
CA ALA A 12 -0.14 -20.82 1.73
C ALA A 12 0.51 -21.25 0.39
N PRO A 13 0.67 -20.35 -0.59
CA PRO A 13 1.41 -20.63 -1.80
C PRO A 13 2.85 -21.12 -1.51
N PRO A 14 3.45 -21.94 -2.39
CA PRO A 14 4.86 -22.31 -2.23
C PRO A 14 5.76 -21.09 -2.40
N LEU A 15 6.95 -21.13 -1.79
CA LEU A 15 7.99 -20.13 -2.05
C LEU A 15 8.35 -20.14 -3.53
N PRO A 16 8.31 -18.99 -4.21
CA PRO A 16 8.81 -18.89 -5.58
C PRO A 16 10.33 -18.99 -5.63
N GLU A 17 10.89 -19.23 -6.83
CA GLU A 17 12.33 -19.14 -7.05
C GLU A 17 12.85 -17.74 -6.60
N PRO A 18 13.95 -17.68 -5.86
CA PRO A 18 14.49 -16.44 -5.36
C PRO A 18 14.90 -15.46 -6.48
N LEU A 19 14.71 -14.17 -6.24
CA LEU A 19 15.31 -13.10 -7.05
C LEU A 19 16.82 -13.03 -6.79
N ARG A 20 17.60 -12.79 -7.85
CA ARG A 20 19.05 -12.56 -7.72
C ARG A 20 19.39 -11.15 -7.21
N VAL A 21 18.55 -10.18 -7.57
CA VAL A 21 18.66 -8.80 -7.10
C VAL A 21 17.63 -8.58 -5.99
N PRO A 22 18.05 -8.18 -4.78
CA PRO A 22 17.13 -7.93 -3.68
C PRO A 22 16.17 -6.78 -4.00
N VAL A 23 14.92 -6.92 -3.53
CA VAL A 23 13.87 -5.90 -3.69
C VAL A 23 13.15 -5.63 -2.38
N ALA A 24 12.34 -4.58 -2.37
CA ALA A 24 11.40 -4.30 -1.29
C ALA A 24 9.96 -4.63 -1.71
N ASP A 25 9.13 -4.99 -0.73
CA ASP A 25 7.68 -4.93 -0.80
C ASP A 25 7.26 -3.54 -0.34
N SER A 26 6.77 -2.69 -1.26
CA SER A 26 6.49 -1.28 -0.95
C SER A 26 5.20 -1.06 -0.16
N HIS A 27 4.38 -2.10 0.05
CA HIS A 27 3.13 -1.99 0.81
C HIS A 27 2.63 -3.38 1.27
N THR A 28 2.60 -3.60 2.58
CA THR A 28 2.09 -4.84 3.18
C THR A 28 1.52 -4.61 4.57
N HIS A 29 0.63 -5.50 5.03
CA HIS A 29 0.04 -5.46 6.37
C HIS A 29 0.46 -6.72 7.14
N LEU A 30 1.65 -6.70 7.75
CA LEU A 30 2.18 -7.83 8.54
C LEU A 30 1.30 -8.16 9.76
N ASP A 31 0.66 -7.13 10.35
CA ASP A 31 -0.29 -7.26 11.46
C ASP A 31 -1.57 -8.03 11.10
N MET A 32 -1.86 -8.14 9.81
CA MET A 32 -3.03 -8.84 9.28
C MET A 32 -2.71 -10.27 8.79
N GLN A 33 -1.44 -10.65 8.77
CA GLN A 33 -1.01 -11.95 8.28
C GLN A 33 -0.97 -12.98 9.41
N SER A 34 -1.01 -14.26 9.04
CA SER A 34 -0.86 -15.36 9.99
C SER A 34 0.62 -15.65 10.27
N GLY A 35 0.93 -16.09 11.49
CA GLY A 35 2.30 -16.38 11.93
C GLY A 35 2.94 -15.19 12.64
N THR A 36 4.24 -15.27 12.87
CA THR A 36 5.03 -14.20 13.49
C THR A 36 5.68 -13.31 12.44
N VAL A 37 6.04 -12.08 12.82
CA VAL A 37 6.81 -11.15 11.96
C VAL A 37 8.12 -11.81 11.52
N ASP A 38 8.84 -12.48 12.44
CA ASP A 38 10.09 -13.19 12.14
C ASP A 38 9.93 -14.24 11.05
N GLU A 39 8.87 -15.06 11.13
CA GLU A 39 8.57 -16.09 10.10
C GLU A 39 8.25 -15.46 8.74
N GLY A 40 7.47 -14.36 8.74
CA GLY A 40 7.13 -13.60 7.54
C GLY A 40 8.36 -13.02 6.86
N LEU A 41 9.21 -12.32 7.63
CA LEU A 41 10.44 -11.72 7.14
C LEU A 41 11.46 -12.77 6.68
N ALA A 42 11.59 -13.89 7.39
CA ALA A 42 12.46 -14.98 6.99
C ALA A 42 12.07 -15.59 5.63
N LYS A 43 10.76 -15.81 5.40
CA LYS A 43 10.25 -16.29 4.10
C LYS A 43 10.47 -15.26 2.99
N ALA A 44 10.25 -13.98 3.27
CA ALA A 44 10.50 -12.89 2.33
C ALA A 44 11.98 -12.83 1.93
N ALA A 45 12.88 -12.83 2.91
CA ALA A 45 14.33 -12.82 2.68
C ALA A 45 14.81 -14.03 1.88
N ALA A 46 14.23 -15.22 2.11
CA ALA A 46 14.57 -16.44 1.39
C ALA A 46 14.32 -16.37 -0.13
N VAL A 47 13.48 -15.44 -0.58
CA VAL A 47 13.17 -15.22 -2.00
C VAL A 47 13.68 -13.89 -2.54
N GLY A 48 14.55 -13.19 -1.80
CA GLY A 48 15.16 -11.94 -2.24
C GLY A 48 14.35 -10.68 -1.89
N VAL A 49 13.29 -10.77 -1.06
CA VAL A 49 12.58 -9.60 -0.54
C VAL A 49 13.20 -9.24 0.83
N THR A 50 14.09 -8.27 0.84
CA THR A 50 14.92 -7.94 2.01
C THR A 50 14.40 -6.77 2.82
N THR A 51 13.44 -6.04 2.28
CA THR A 51 12.81 -4.87 2.93
C THR A 51 11.31 -4.93 2.72
N VAL A 52 10.55 -4.53 3.72
CA VAL A 52 9.09 -4.39 3.62
C VAL A 52 8.65 -3.05 4.20
N VAL A 53 7.63 -2.45 3.60
CA VAL A 53 6.96 -1.26 4.12
C VAL A 53 5.67 -1.70 4.78
N GLN A 54 5.66 -1.69 6.11
CA GLN A 54 4.49 -2.00 6.95
C GLN A 54 3.57 -0.80 7.03
N VAL A 55 2.29 -1.00 6.77
CA VAL A 55 1.31 0.08 6.63
C VAL A 55 0.31 0.08 7.78
N GLY A 56 0.18 1.23 8.45
CA GLY A 56 -0.84 1.48 9.46
C GLY A 56 -2.07 2.16 8.86
N CYS A 57 -3.26 1.60 9.10
CA CYS A 57 -4.53 2.08 8.55
C CYS A 57 -5.39 2.84 9.55
N ASP A 58 -5.06 2.80 10.82
CA ASP A 58 -5.69 3.49 11.94
C ASP A 58 -4.66 3.81 13.03
N VAL A 59 -5.05 4.48 14.10
CA VAL A 59 -4.13 4.86 15.17
C VAL A 59 -3.43 3.66 15.80
N ALA A 60 -4.15 2.56 16.03
CA ALA A 60 -3.58 1.36 16.66
C ALA A 60 -2.60 0.65 15.72
N GLY A 61 -2.99 0.45 14.46
CA GLY A 61 -2.15 -0.13 13.41
C GLY A 61 -0.92 0.74 13.12
N SER A 62 -1.06 2.07 13.13
CA SER A 62 0.05 3.00 12.94
C SER A 62 1.06 2.95 14.08
N ARG A 63 0.62 2.81 15.33
CA ARG A 63 1.52 2.58 16.48
C ARG A 63 2.26 1.27 16.32
N TRP A 64 1.53 0.20 16.01
CA TRP A 64 2.13 -1.12 15.80
C TRP A 64 3.14 -1.12 14.66
N ALA A 65 2.83 -0.44 13.53
CA ALA A 65 3.74 -0.31 12.40
C ALA A 65 5.03 0.40 12.81
N ALA A 66 4.93 1.52 13.54
CA ALA A 66 6.08 2.26 14.03
C ALA A 66 6.93 1.43 15.04
N GLU A 67 6.28 0.71 15.97
CA GLU A 67 6.97 -0.18 16.93
C GLU A 67 7.68 -1.34 16.22
N THR A 68 7.04 -1.94 15.22
CA THR A 68 7.62 -3.03 14.41
C THR A 68 8.83 -2.54 13.62
N ALA A 69 8.73 -1.37 12.97
CA ALA A 69 9.86 -0.80 12.24
C ALA A 69 11.04 -0.42 13.17
N ALA A 70 10.77 -0.04 14.41
CA ALA A 70 11.83 0.19 15.40
C ALA A 70 12.53 -1.11 15.83
N ALA A 71 11.83 -2.25 15.81
CA ALA A 71 12.34 -3.54 16.24
C ALA A 71 13.07 -4.31 15.13
N TYR A 72 12.72 -4.08 13.86
CA TYR A 72 13.21 -4.87 12.73
C TYR A 72 13.84 -3.98 11.65
N ALA A 73 15.14 -4.09 11.43
CA ALA A 73 15.85 -3.30 10.42
C ALA A 73 15.35 -3.51 8.97
N ALA A 74 14.71 -4.65 8.70
CA ALA A 74 14.11 -4.96 7.40
C ALA A 74 12.71 -4.32 7.20
N VAL A 75 12.18 -3.63 8.23
CA VAL A 75 10.84 -3.05 8.19
C VAL A 75 10.93 -1.53 8.25
N HIS A 76 10.31 -0.85 7.30
CA HIS A 76 9.96 0.56 7.37
C HIS A 76 8.47 0.71 7.63
N ALA A 77 8.05 1.81 8.25
CA ALA A 77 6.65 2.04 8.55
C ALA A 77 6.07 3.20 7.75
N THR A 78 4.79 3.09 7.41
CA THR A 78 3.93 4.21 7.09
C THR A 78 2.78 4.29 8.10
N VAL A 79 2.33 5.50 8.40
CA VAL A 79 1.33 5.76 9.44
C VAL A 79 0.26 6.69 8.92
N ALA A 80 -1.02 6.33 9.09
CA ALA A 80 -2.13 7.16 8.66
C ALA A 80 -3.49 6.69 9.25
N LEU A 81 -4.52 7.42 8.88
CA LEU A 81 -5.90 6.97 8.89
C LEU A 81 -6.30 6.64 7.45
N HIS A 82 -6.60 5.36 7.18
CA HIS A 82 -7.17 4.92 5.90
C HIS A 82 -8.41 5.76 5.55
N PRO A 83 -8.70 6.07 4.27
CA PRO A 83 -9.86 6.89 3.92
C PRO A 83 -11.16 6.45 4.58
N ASN A 84 -11.40 5.15 4.71
CA ASN A 84 -12.60 4.64 5.37
C ASN A 84 -12.60 4.79 6.91
N GLU A 85 -11.46 5.07 7.52
CA GLU A 85 -11.36 5.26 8.98
C GLU A 85 -11.86 6.65 9.41
N ALA A 86 -11.62 7.69 8.62
CA ALA A 86 -12.04 9.06 8.95
C ALA A 86 -13.57 9.19 9.13
N PRO A 87 -14.42 8.71 8.19
CA PRO A 87 -15.88 8.71 8.38
C PRO A 87 -16.32 7.89 9.60
N ARG A 88 -15.66 6.76 9.88
CA ARG A 88 -15.95 5.94 11.06
C ARG A 88 -15.66 6.67 12.37
N ILE A 89 -14.61 7.46 12.41
CA ILE A 89 -14.28 8.29 13.57
C ILE A 89 -15.34 9.36 13.76
N VAL A 90 -15.71 10.07 12.69
CA VAL A 90 -16.63 11.22 12.75
C VAL A 90 -18.07 10.78 12.98
N HIS A 91 -18.57 9.86 12.17
CA HIS A 91 -19.99 9.49 12.09
C HIS A 91 -20.33 8.21 12.86
N GLY A 92 -19.30 7.44 13.25
CA GLY A 92 -19.46 6.10 13.84
C GLY A 92 -19.59 5.01 12.77
N ASP A 93 -19.67 3.79 13.26
CA ASP A 93 -19.84 2.58 12.47
C ASP A 93 -20.65 1.56 13.28
N PRO A 94 -22.00 1.71 13.29
CA PRO A 94 -22.86 0.87 14.11
C PRO A 94 -22.87 -0.60 13.63
N ASP A 95 -22.62 -0.82 12.34
CA ASP A 95 -22.64 -2.16 11.74
C ASP A 95 -21.29 -2.90 11.92
N GLY A 96 -20.24 -2.16 12.31
CA GLY A 96 -18.92 -2.74 12.64
C GLY A 96 -18.27 -3.47 11.47
N TRP A 97 -18.37 -2.92 10.24
CA TRP A 97 -17.81 -3.56 9.04
C TRP A 97 -16.29 -3.71 9.08
N SER A 98 -15.61 -2.95 9.94
CA SER A 98 -14.18 -3.09 10.14
C SER A 98 -13.84 -4.17 11.16
N ARG A 99 -12.57 -4.58 11.15
CA ARG A 99 -12.03 -5.53 12.14
C ARG A 99 -12.14 -5.06 13.59
N GLN A 100 -12.30 -3.76 13.80
CA GLN A 100 -12.43 -3.16 15.13
C GLN A 100 -13.85 -3.23 15.70
N GLY A 101 -14.82 -3.74 14.91
CA GLY A 101 -16.22 -3.84 15.33
C GLY A 101 -16.96 -2.49 15.34
N ALA A 102 -18.14 -2.48 15.93
CA ALA A 102 -19.00 -1.30 16.00
C ALA A 102 -18.31 -0.14 16.75
N ARG A 103 -18.49 1.09 16.24
CA ARG A 103 -17.93 2.31 16.81
C ARG A 103 -19.01 3.38 16.94
N GLN A 104 -19.00 4.10 18.04
CA GLN A 104 -19.85 5.28 18.22
C GLN A 104 -19.19 6.50 17.53
N ALA A 105 -20.02 7.44 17.07
CA ALA A 105 -19.57 8.70 16.52
C ALA A 105 -18.73 9.48 17.54
N GLY A 106 -17.55 9.90 17.13
CA GLY A 106 -16.65 10.73 17.95
C GLY A 106 -16.61 12.19 17.50
N GLY A 107 -17.18 12.50 16.32
CA GLY A 107 -17.20 13.82 15.72
C GLY A 107 -15.83 14.30 15.27
N GLU A 108 -15.76 15.55 14.85
CA GLU A 108 -14.57 16.20 14.32
C GLU A 108 -13.42 16.25 15.33
N ALA A 109 -13.71 16.47 16.61
CA ALA A 109 -12.69 16.52 17.65
C ALA A 109 -11.96 15.19 17.83
N ALA A 110 -12.64 14.05 17.62
CA ALA A 110 -12.00 12.75 17.66
C ALA A 110 -11.10 12.51 16.43
N LEU A 111 -11.50 13.03 15.26
CA LEU A 111 -10.67 13.00 14.06
C LEU A 111 -9.40 13.85 14.27
N ASP A 112 -9.52 15.04 14.83
CA ASP A 112 -8.38 15.92 15.15
C ASP A 112 -7.40 15.24 16.10
N ALA A 113 -7.91 14.59 17.15
CA ALA A 113 -7.08 13.85 18.10
C ALA A 113 -6.36 12.66 17.44
N ALA A 114 -7.01 11.95 16.53
CA ALA A 114 -6.42 10.86 15.78
C ALA A 114 -5.32 11.38 14.82
N LEU A 115 -5.59 12.46 14.09
CA LEU A 115 -4.62 13.10 13.19
C LEU A 115 -3.40 13.63 13.95
N ALA A 116 -3.58 14.20 15.15
CA ALA A 116 -2.48 14.65 16.00
C ALA A 116 -1.56 13.47 16.43
N GLU A 117 -2.13 12.30 16.67
CA GLU A 117 -1.31 11.12 16.97
C GLU A 117 -0.57 10.62 15.73
N ILE A 118 -1.19 10.65 14.54
CA ILE A 118 -0.50 10.33 13.28
C ILE A 118 0.66 11.30 13.04
N ASP A 119 0.46 12.60 13.26
CA ASP A 119 1.51 13.62 13.14
C ASP A 119 2.70 13.33 14.08
N ARG A 120 2.41 12.94 15.34
CA ARG A 120 3.42 12.53 16.32
C ARG A 120 4.21 11.30 15.86
N LEU A 121 3.53 10.29 15.30
CA LEU A 121 4.17 9.07 14.80
C LEU A 121 5.01 9.35 13.54
N ALA A 122 4.55 10.21 12.65
CA ALA A 122 5.26 10.58 11.43
C ALA A 122 6.62 11.24 11.69
N ALA A 123 6.82 11.84 12.88
CA ALA A 123 8.09 12.42 13.29
C ALA A 123 9.18 11.38 13.61
N LEU A 124 8.83 10.10 13.80
CA LEU A 124 9.79 9.05 14.14
C LEU A 124 10.70 8.72 12.94
N GLU A 125 11.98 8.43 13.20
CA GLU A 125 13.00 8.20 12.18
C GLU A 125 12.69 6.99 11.28
N HIS A 126 12.23 5.90 11.87
CA HIS A 126 11.89 4.65 11.18
C HIS A 126 10.52 4.66 10.48
N VAL A 127 9.72 5.71 10.70
CA VAL A 127 8.54 5.99 9.88
C VAL A 127 8.98 6.71 8.62
N LYS A 128 8.77 6.10 7.46
CA LYS A 128 9.25 6.59 6.16
C LYS A 128 8.14 7.22 5.31
N GLY A 129 6.88 7.01 5.68
CA GLY A 129 5.75 7.57 4.94
C GLY A 129 4.55 7.90 5.81
N VAL A 130 3.71 8.76 5.27
CA VAL A 130 2.36 9.06 5.74
C VAL A 130 1.40 8.39 4.78
N GLY A 131 0.74 7.37 5.25
CA GLY A 131 -0.14 6.50 4.45
C GLY A 131 -0.41 5.18 5.20
N GLU A 132 -1.44 4.54 4.81
CA GLU A 132 -2.32 4.63 3.66
C GLU A 132 -3.44 5.66 3.89
N THR A 133 -3.51 6.70 3.07
CA THR A 133 -4.50 7.77 3.13
C THR A 133 -5.01 8.09 1.72
N GLY A 134 -6.01 8.91 1.57
CA GLY A 134 -6.58 9.26 0.26
C GLY A 134 -8.10 9.20 0.25
N LEU A 135 -8.68 8.68 -0.85
CA LEU A 135 -10.14 8.63 -1.06
C LEU A 135 -10.59 7.24 -1.53
N ASP A 136 -11.69 6.76 -0.95
CA ASP A 136 -12.34 5.49 -1.33
C ASP A 136 -13.86 5.72 -1.49
N TYR A 137 -14.30 5.90 -2.73
CA TYR A 137 -15.72 6.11 -3.03
C TYR A 137 -16.49 4.82 -3.28
N PHE A 138 -15.80 3.69 -3.29
CA PHE A 138 -16.44 2.38 -3.39
C PHE A 138 -17.13 1.97 -2.08
N ARG A 139 -16.53 2.33 -0.93
CA ARG A 139 -17.04 1.93 0.40
C ARG A 139 -17.71 3.06 1.17
N THR A 140 -17.48 4.29 0.79
CA THR A 140 -18.01 5.47 1.48
C THR A 140 -19.09 6.13 0.65
N GLY A 141 -20.29 6.30 1.24
CA GLY A 141 -21.36 7.08 0.67
C GLY A 141 -21.07 8.60 0.71
N PRO A 142 -21.98 9.42 0.14
CA PRO A 142 -21.79 10.87 0.08
C PRO A 142 -21.49 11.53 1.43
N GLU A 143 -22.09 11.01 2.50
CA GLU A 143 -21.97 11.51 3.88
C GLU A 143 -20.55 11.37 4.46
N GLY A 144 -19.77 10.42 3.95
CA GLY A 144 -18.40 10.20 4.45
C GLY A 144 -17.32 10.89 3.64
N LYS A 145 -17.64 11.42 2.45
CA LYS A 145 -16.65 12.03 1.55
C LYS A 145 -15.94 13.24 2.15
N GLU A 146 -16.66 14.09 2.85
CA GLU A 146 -16.10 15.28 3.49
C GLU A 146 -15.06 14.90 4.55
N ALA A 147 -15.36 13.90 5.39
CA ALA A 147 -14.41 13.40 6.39
C ALA A 147 -13.18 12.77 5.76
N GLN A 148 -13.33 12.02 4.64
CA GLN A 148 -12.20 11.49 3.88
C GLN A 148 -11.32 12.61 3.33
N GLU A 149 -11.91 13.59 2.63
CA GLU A 149 -11.16 14.69 2.02
C GLU A 149 -10.44 15.52 3.07
N ARG A 150 -11.09 15.85 4.20
CA ARG A 150 -10.46 16.55 5.33
C ARG A 150 -9.26 15.77 5.88
N SER A 151 -9.43 14.47 6.09
CA SER A 151 -8.36 13.60 6.57
C SER A 151 -7.21 13.55 5.57
N PHE A 152 -7.50 13.40 4.27
CA PHE A 152 -6.49 13.35 3.21
C PHE A 152 -5.67 14.64 3.15
N ARG A 153 -6.30 15.81 3.18
CA ARG A 153 -5.63 17.11 3.23
C ARG A 153 -4.70 17.23 4.44
N ALA A 154 -5.16 16.79 5.61
CA ALA A 154 -4.34 16.79 6.82
C ALA A 154 -3.10 15.88 6.67
N HIS A 155 -3.23 14.69 6.07
CA HIS A 155 -2.11 13.79 5.84
C HIS A 155 -1.10 14.35 4.83
N ILE A 156 -1.55 15.07 3.79
CA ILE A 156 -0.66 15.79 2.86
C ILE A 156 0.21 16.78 3.64
N GLU A 157 -0.40 17.59 4.52
CA GLU A 157 0.33 18.56 5.34
C GLU A 157 1.29 17.90 6.34
N ILE A 158 0.90 16.77 6.95
CA ILE A 158 1.78 15.98 7.82
C ILE A 158 2.98 15.46 7.04
N ALA A 159 2.75 14.87 5.84
CA ALA A 159 3.83 14.37 5.00
C ALA A 159 4.82 15.47 4.60
N LYS A 160 4.34 16.64 4.20
CA LYS A 160 5.16 17.81 3.87
C LYS A 160 5.97 18.31 5.07
N ARG A 161 5.33 18.42 6.25
CA ARG A 161 5.97 18.89 7.49
C ARG A 161 7.15 18.04 7.90
N HIS A 162 7.02 16.73 7.78
CA HIS A 162 8.06 15.77 8.19
C HIS A 162 8.96 15.32 7.04
N GLY A 163 8.76 15.81 5.82
CA GLY A 163 9.52 15.38 4.64
C GLY A 163 9.38 13.90 4.35
N LYS A 164 8.21 13.30 4.60
CA LYS A 164 7.93 11.87 4.42
C LYS A 164 7.25 11.60 3.07
N ALA A 165 7.34 10.37 2.59
CA ALA A 165 6.53 9.94 1.46
C ALA A 165 5.03 10.03 1.78
N LEU A 166 4.20 10.41 0.82
CA LEU A 166 2.74 10.29 0.91
C LEU A 166 2.31 9.02 0.18
N VAL A 167 1.67 8.09 0.88
CA VAL A 167 1.19 6.83 0.28
C VAL A 167 -0.33 6.88 0.15
N ILE A 168 -0.80 6.88 -1.10
CA ILE A 168 -2.18 7.18 -1.47
C ILE A 168 -2.95 5.90 -1.79
N HIS A 169 -4.07 5.73 -1.10
CA HIS A 169 -5.17 4.87 -1.48
C HIS A 169 -6.14 5.65 -2.38
N ASP A 170 -6.39 5.12 -3.57
CA ASP A 170 -7.31 5.72 -4.54
C ASP A 170 -8.24 4.65 -5.10
N ARG A 171 -9.52 4.74 -4.76
CA ARG A 171 -10.51 3.80 -5.25
C ARG A 171 -11.78 4.52 -5.70
N GLU A 172 -12.04 4.49 -7.02
CA GLU A 172 -13.16 5.18 -7.65
C GLU A 172 -13.20 6.70 -7.36
N ALA A 173 -12.00 7.32 -7.14
CA ALA A 173 -11.87 8.71 -6.74
C ALA A 173 -10.73 9.47 -7.44
N HIS A 174 -10.23 8.96 -8.58
CA HIS A 174 -9.02 9.44 -9.27
C HIS A 174 -9.00 10.96 -9.46
N ASP A 175 -10.07 11.54 -10.02
CA ASP A 175 -10.16 12.97 -10.31
C ASP A 175 -10.07 13.81 -9.03
N ASP A 176 -10.75 13.39 -7.95
CA ASP A 176 -10.73 14.09 -6.69
C ASP A 176 -9.40 13.96 -5.96
N VAL A 177 -8.73 12.79 -6.04
CA VAL A 177 -7.37 12.61 -5.51
C VAL A 177 -6.40 13.57 -6.21
N LEU A 178 -6.40 13.61 -7.54
CA LEU A 178 -5.54 14.50 -8.32
C LEU A 178 -5.88 15.98 -8.08
N ARG A 179 -7.17 16.33 -7.94
CA ARG A 179 -7.61 17.68 -7.58
C ARG A 179 -7.06 18.10 -6.24
N VAL A 180 -7.21 17.29 -5.19
CA VAL A 180 -6.73 17.60 -3.85
C VAL A 180 -5.21 17.74 -3.82
N LEU A 181 -4.46 16.84 -4.48
CA LEU A 181 -3.01 16.94 -4.61
C LEU A 181 -2.58 18.27 -5.28
N LYS A 182 -3.31 18.71 -6.30
CA LYS A 182 -3.04 19.97 -6.98
C LYS A 182 -3.35 21.18 -6.10
N GLU A 183 -4.45 21.15 -5.36
CA GLU A 183 -4.89 22.22 -4.47
C GLU A 183 -3.94 22.41 -3.28
N GLU A 184 -3.53 21.31 -2.64
CA GLU A 184 -2.65 21.36 -1.47
C GLU A 184 -1.16 21.45 -1.84
N GLY A 185 -0.78 21.08 -3.06
CA GLY A 185 0.60 20.85 -3.45
C GLY A 185 1.12 19.53 -2.89
N ALA A 186 1.31 18.55 -3.78
CA ALA A 186 1.76 17.22 -3.42
C ALA A 186 3.15 17.24 -2.75
N PRO A 187 3.43 16.35 -1.76
CA PRO A 187 4.77 16.13 -1.27
C PRO A 187 5.73 15.69 -2.38
N GLU A 188 7.04 15.95 -2.20
CA GLU A 188 8.08 15.57 -3.17
C GLU A 188 8.04 14.09 -3.53
N ARG A 189 7.73 13.24 -2.55
CA ARG A 189 7.61 11.79 -2.72
C ARG A 189 6.15 11.38 -2.50
N THR A 190 5.47 11.14 -3.61
CA THR A 190 4.05 10.72 -3.63
C THR A 190 3.95 9.36 -4.32
N VAL A 191 3.32 8.40 -3.65
CA VAL A 191 3.15 7.02 -4.10
C VAL A 191 1.66 6.70 -4.20
N PHE A 192 1.20 6.34 -5.38
CA PHE A 192 -0.10 5.67 -5.56
C PHE A 192 0.11 4.17 -5.30
N HIS A 193 -0.30 3.71 -4.11
CA HIS A 193 -0.25 2.30 -3.80
C HIS A 193 -1.38 1.56 -4.51
N CYS A 194 -1.19 0.26 -4.73
CA CYS A 194 -2.17 -0.59 -5.42
C CYS A 194 -2.77 0.11 -6.64
N TYR A 195 -1.90 0.69 -7.50
CA TYR A 195 -2.30 1.55 -8.60
C TYR A 195 -3.53 1.00 -9.32
N SER A 196 -4.57 1.80 -9.43
CA SER A 196 -5.88 1.40 -9.95
C SER A 196 -6.36 2.22 -11.15
N GLY A 197 -5.56 3.21 -11.57
CA GLY A 197 -5.81 4.03 -12.76
C GLY A 197 -5.52 3.30 -14.07
N ASP A 198 -5.84 3.96 -15.16
CA ASP A 198 -5.53 3.53 -16.52
C ASP A 198 -4.21 4.14 -17.03
N ALA A 199 -3.92 3.95 -18.33
CA ALA A 199 -2.73 4.48 -18.97
C ALA A 199 -2.72 6.03 -19.06
N GLU A 200 -3.87 6.69 -19.15
CA GLU A 200 -3.97 8.15 -19.17
C GLU A 200 -3.62 8.73 -17.81
N MET A 201 -4.17 8.18 -16.74
CA MET A 201 -3.80 8.56 -15.37
C MET A 201 -2.32 8.28 -15.09
N ALA A 202 -1.74 7.19 -15.62
CA ALA A 202 -0.31 6.90 -15.46
C ALA A 202 0.58 7.98 -16.10
N GLN A 203 0.16 8.58 -17.22
CA GLN A 203 0.87 9.71 -17.82
C GLN A 203 0.80 10.95 -16.94
N VAL A 204 -0.37 11.24 -16.35
CA VAL A 204 -0.52 12.34 -15.36
C VAL A 204 0.39 12.11 -14.15
N CYS A 205 0.42 10.91 -13.61
CA CYS A 205 1.34 10.56 -12.51
C CYS A 205 2.81 10.78 -12.91
N ALA A 206 3.19 10.39 -14.15
CA ALA A 206 4.53 10.56 -14.66
C ALA A 206 4.92 12.04 -14.80
N GLU A 207 4.03 12.90 -15.30
CA GLU A 207 4.25 14.36 -15.43
C GLU A 207 4.52 15.02 -14.08
N HIS A 208 3.94 14.49 -13.01
CA HIS A 208 4.12 14.99 -11.65
C HIS A 208 5.21 14.27 -10.85
N GLY A 209 5.85 13.23 -11.43
CA GLY A 209 6.86 12.43 -10.74
C GLY A 209 6.31 11.52 -9.64
N TYR A 210 5.03 11.17 -9.70
CA TYR A 210 4.39 10.28 -8.71
C TYR A 210 4.77 8.83 -8.99
N PHE A 211 5.13 8.10 -7.95
CA PHE A 211 5.38 6.67 -8.03
C PHE A 211 4.06 5.89 -8.13
N MET A 212 4.08 4.81 -8.91
CA MET A 212 2.97 3.90 -9.12
C MET A 212 3.37 2.50 -8.67
N SER A 213 2.73 1.99 -7.63
CA SER A 213 3.01 0.66 -7.09
C SER A 213 2.00 -0.36 -7.60
N PHE A 214 2.49 -1.47 -8.16
CA PHE A 214 1.68 -2.50 -8.76
C PHE A 214 1.64 -3.75 -7.87
N ALA A 215 0.41 -4.19 -7.55
CA ALA A 215 0.15 -5.37 -6.73
C ALA A 215 -0.15 -6.61 -7.58
N GLY A 216 -0.38 -7.75 -6.90
CA GLY A 216 -0.65 -9.03 -7.55
C GLY A 216 -1.89 -9.04 -8.47
N ASN A 217 -2.82 -8.10 -8.30
CA ASN A 217 -4.01 -7.97 -9.15
C ASN A 217 -3.68 -7.68 -10.63
N MET A 218 -2.52 -7.08 -10.95
CA MET A 218 -2.09 -6.86 -12.33
C MET A 218 -1.91 -8.18 -13.11
N THR A 219 -1.72 -9.30 -12.41
CA THR A 219 -1.61 -10.64 -13.01
C THR A 219 -2.97 -11.24 -13.38
N PHE A 220 -4.10 -10.62 -12.99
CA PHE A 220 -5.43 -11.16 -13.24
C PHE A 220 -5.82 -11.02 -14.72
N LYS A 221 -6.61 -11.98 -15.23
CA LYS A 221 -7.01 -12.00 -16.64
C LYS A 221 -7.72 -10.73 -17.09
N ASN A 222 -8.52 -10.13 -16.23
CA ASN A 222 -9.30 -8.91 -16.48
C ASN A 222 -8.55 -7.61 -16.19
N ALA A 223 -7.26 -7.64 -15.88
CA ALA A 223 -6.46 -6.48 -15.49
C ALA A 223 -5.66 -5.88 -16.67
N GLN A 224 -6.21 -5.88 -17.89
CA GLN A 224 -5.48 -5.34 -19.05
C GLN A 224 -5.17 -3.85 -18.86
N GLY A 225 -6.09 -3.04 -18.32
CA GLY A 225 -5.84 -1.62 -18.07
C GLY A 225 -4.63 -1.36 -17.16
N LEU A 226 -4.41 -2.20 -16.12
CA LEU A 226 -3.23 -2.08 -15.25
C LEU A 226 -1.94 -2.43 -16.00
N ARG A 227 -1.98 -3.43 -16.89
CA ARG A 227 -0.82 -3.78 -17.73
C ARG A 227 -0.50 -2.68 -18.75
N ASP A 228 -1.53 -2.05 -19.33
CA ASP A 228 -1.37 -0.92 -20.23
C ASP A 228 -0.79 0.29 -19.49
N ALA A 229 -1.25 0.58 -18.28
CA ALA A 229 -0.68 1.61 -17.42
C ALA A 229 0.79 1.33 -17.08
N LEU A 230 1.11 0.09 -16.66
CA LEU A 230 2.49 -0.31 -16.41
C LEU A 230 3.38 -0.20 -17.66
N ALA A 231 2.85 -0.50 -18.84
CA ALA A 231 3.60 -0.42 -20.09
C ALA A 231 4.03 1.03 -20.44
N VAL A 232 3.21 2.03 -20.10
CA VAL A 232 3.51 3.46 -20.40
C VAL A 232 4.20 4.18 -19.25
N ALA A 233 4.10 3.69 -18.01
CA ALA A 233 4.72 4.30 -16.84
C ALA A 233 6.25 4.39 -17.01
N PRO A 234 6.92 5.53 -16.71
CA PRO A 234 8.36 5.60 -16.64
C PRO A 234 8.92 4.57 -15.66
N LEU A 235 9.92 3.79 -16.07
CA LEU A 235 10.43 2.70 -15.24
C LEU A 235 10.93 3.19 -13.88
N GLU A 236 11.48 4.38 -13.82
CA GLU A 236 11.96 5.04 -12.60
C GLU A 236 10.87 5.46 -11.61
N LEU A 237 9.60 5.34 -11.97
CA LEU A 237 8.44 5.64 -11.11
C LEU A 237 7.63 4.38 -10.75
N VAL A 238 8.10 3.21 -11.15
CA VAL A 238 7.39 1.93 -10.91
C VAL A 238 7.87 1.30 -9.62
N LEU A 239 6.93 0.87 -8.78
CA LEU A 239 7.15 0.08 -7.57
C LEU A 239 6.39 -1.25 -7.66
N VAL A 240 6.74 -2.18 -6.80
CA VAL A 240 6.01 -3.45 -6.60
C VAL A 240 5.60 -3.60 -5.15
N GLU A 241 4.44 -4.17 -4.94
CA GLU A 241 3.90 -4.45 -3.61
C GLU A 241 3.12 -5.76 -3.59
N THR A 242 2.85 -6.26 -2.38
CA THR A 242 1.90 -7.37 -2.21
C THR A 242 0.50 -6.90 -1.86
N ASP A 243 0.37 -5.83 -1.10
CA ASP A 243 -0.86 -5.48 -0.39
C ASP A 243 -1.37 -6.67 0.46
N ALA A 244 -0.42 -7.47 0.97
CA ALA A 244 -0.77 -8.68 1.71
C ALA A 244 -1.47 -8.34 3.05
N PRO A 245 -2.53 -9.11 3.40
CA PRO A 245 -2.93 -10.43 2.91
C PRO A 245 -3.85 -10.44 1.68
N PHE A 246 -4.09 -9.30 1.04
CA PHE A 246 -4.99 -9.14 -0.10
C PHE A 246 -4.25 -9.43 -1.44
N LEU A 247 -4.99 -9.44 -2.55
CA LEU A 247 -4.52 -9.37 -3.93
C LEU A 247 -3.47 -10.42 -4.35
N THR A 248 -3.55 -11.64 -3.81
CA THR A 248 -2.64 -12.73 -4.15
C THR A 248 -2.51 -12.91 -5.66
N PRO A 249 -1.28 -12.88 -6.23
CA PRO A 249 -1.06 -12.98 -7.67
C PRO A 249 -1.50 -14.32 -8.25
N ALA A 250 -1.89 -14.32 -9.54
CA ALA A 250 -2.08 -15.57 -10.26
C ALA A 250 -0.74 -16.35 -10.36
N PRO A 251 -0.77 -17.71 -10.30
CA PRO A 251 -1.94 -18.58 -10.30
C PRO A 251 -2.56 -18.82 -8.91
N TYR A 252 -2.11 -18.13 -7.88
CA TYR A 252 -2.47 -18.39 -6.48
C TYR A 252 -3.67 -17.58 -5.97
N ARG A 253 -4.40 -16.91 -6.86
CA ARG A 253 -5.57 -16.09 -6.49
C ARG A 253 -6.53 -16.83 -5.56
N GLY A 254 -6.93 -16.16 -4.46
CA GLY A 254 -7.84 -16.70 -3.44
C GLY A 254 -7.15 -17.52 -2.34
N ARG A 255 -5.81 -17.63 -2.37
CA ARG A 255 -4.97 -18.17 -1.29
C ARG A 255 -4.39 -17.02 -0.46
N PRO A 256 -3.84 -17.28 0.75
CA PRO A 256 -3.19 -16.23 1.54
C PRO A 256 -2.04 -15.56 0.78
N ASN A 257 -1.95 -14.23 0.86
CA ASN A 257 -0.83 -13.46 0.31
C ASN A 257 0.19 -13.12 1.39
N ALA A 258 1.43 -12.92 1.01
CA ALA A 258 2.52 -12.50 1.90
C ALA A 258 3.69 -11.91 1.07
N PRO A 259 4.61 -11.14 1.69
CA PRO A 259 5.74 -10.50 1.00
C PRO A 259 6.59 -11.43 0.15
N TYR A 260 6.71 -12.71 0.52
CA TYR A 260 7.47 -13.68 -0.27
C TYR A 260 6.89 -13.96 -1.67
N LEU A 261 5.69 -13.43 -2.01
CA LEU A 261 5.10 -13.56 -3.34
C LEU A 261 5.46 -12.41 -4.30
N ILE A 262 6.21 -11.40 -3.86
CA ILE A 262 6.74 -10.33 -4.72
C ILE A 262 7.38 -10.86 -6.01
N PRO A 263 8.23 -11.94 -5.99
CA PRO A 263 8.83 -12.42 -7.24
C PRO A 263 7.83 -12.83 -8.32
N VAL A 264 6.64 -13.28 -7.92
CA VAL A 264 5.58 -13.66 -8.87
C VAL A 264 5.04 -12.42 -9.60
N THR A 265 4.73 -11.36 -8.86
CA THR A 265 4.25 -10.09 -9.42
C THR A 265 5.34 -9.42 -10.24
N LEU A 266 6.56 -9.34 -9.73
CA LEU A 266 7.70 -8.72 -10.42
C LEU A 266 8.00 -9.38 -11.77
N ARG A 267 7.99 -10.70 -11.86
CA ARG A 267 8.17 -11.44 -13.13
C ARG A 267 7.10 -11.08 -14.14
N ALA A 268 5.84 -11.01 -13.71
CA ALA A 268 4.76 -10.58 -14.60
C ALA A 268 4.93 -9.12 -15.05
N MET A 269 5.43 -8.24 -14.19
CA MET A 269 5.76 -6.86 -14.55
C MET A 269 6.90 -6.80 -15.57
N ALA A 270 7.94 -7.61 -15.40
CA ALA A 270 9.06 -7.71 -16.34
C ALA A 270 8.60 -8.18 -17.72
N GLU A 271 7.70 -9.18 -17.77
CA GLU A 271 7.08 -9.65 -19.02
C GLU A 271 6.29 -8.53 -19.73
N VAL A 272 5.46 -7.77 -19.02
CA VAL A 272 4.71 -6.64 -19.58
C VAL A 272 5.64 -5.57 -20.15
N ARG A 273 6.76 -5.31 -19.47
CA ARG A 273 7.74 -4.31 -19.88
C ARG A 273 8.71 -4.83 -20.96
N GLY A 274 8.75 -6.12 -21.22
CA GLY A 274 9.69 -6.75 -22.16
C GLY A 274 11.15 -6.62 -21.73
N ILE A 275 11.43 -6.59 -20.42
CA ILE A 275 12.78 -6.52 -19.85
C ILE A 275 13.08 -7.74 -18.98
N GLY A 276 14.36 -7.97 -18.68
CA GLY A 276 14.77 -9.08 -17.81
C GLY A 276 14.35 -8.88 -16.35
N GLU A 277 14.21 -9.99 -15.62
CA GLU A 277 13.88 -10.01 -14.18
C GLU A 277 14.86 -9.15 -13.37
N ASP A 278 16.17 -9.32 -13.60
CA ASP A 278 17.20 -8.57 -12.86
C ASP A 278 17.09 -7.05 -13.10
N ALA A 279 16.86 -6.64 -14.36
CA ALA A 279 16.70 -5.22 -14.70
C ALA A 279 15.44 -4.61 -14.04
N MET A 280 14.32 -5.37 -13.99
CA MET A 280 13.12 -4.94 -13.28
C MET A 280 13.39 -4.85 -11.78
N ALA A 281 14.06 -5.82 -11.19
CA ALA A 281 14.38 -5.84 -9.77
C ALA A 281 15.32 -4.69 -9.36
N GLU A 282 16.34 -4.40 -10.18
CA GLU A 282 17.25 -3.25 -9.97
C GLU A 282 16.49 -1.93 -9.98
N ALA A 283 15.62 -1.72 -10.98
CA ALA A 283 14.80 -0.51 -11.07
C ALA A 283 13.90 -0.36 -9.83
N ILE A 284 13.16 -1.40 -9.47
CA ILE A 284 12.26 -1.39 -8.29
C ILE A 284 13.04 -1.14 -7.00
N SER A 285 14.19 -1.77 -6.80
CA SER A 285 15.03 -1.57 -5.61
C SER A 285 15.44 -0.11 -5.45
N VAL A 286 15.95 0.50 -6.52
CA VAL A 286 16.34 1.93 -6.54
C VAL A 286 15.13 2.82 -6.31
N ASN A 287 14.02 2.54 -6.99
CA ASN A 287 12.81 3.36 -6.92
C ASN A 287 12.20 3.33 -5.51
N THR A 288 12.13 2.14 -4.88
CA THR A 288 11.56 2.03 -3.54
C THR A 288 12.42 2.76 -2.51
N ALA A 289 13.74 2.65 -2.60
CA ALA A 289 14.65 3.42 -1.75
C ALA A 289 14.46 4.94 -1.93
N ARG A 290 14.29 5.43 -3.17
CA ARG A 290 14.00 6.84 -3.45
C ARG A 290 12.64 7.27 -2.92
N ALA A 291 11.60 6.45 -3.12
CA ALA A 291 10.25 6.77 -2.69
C ALA A 291 10.13 6.91 -1.16
N PHE A 292 10.82 6.05 -0.41
CA PHE A 292 10.73 5.99 1.06
C PHE A 292 11.96 6.54 1.79
N ASP A 293 12.98 7.00 1.08
CA ASP A 293 14.18 7.64 1.64
C ASP A 293 14.88 6.76 2.70
N TYR A 294 15.40 5.59 2.25
CA TYR A 294 16.18 4.68 3.08
C TYR A 294 17.37 4.08 2.35
#